data_622955582787e8a1e6a0760b7b79f148
#
_entry.id   622955582787e8a1e6a0760b7b79f148
#
_cell.length_a   1.000
_cell.length_b   1.000
_cell.length_c   1.000
_cell.angle_alpha   90.00
_cell.angle_beta   90.00
_cell.angle_gamma   90.00
#
_symmetry.space_group_name_H-M   'P 1'
#
loop_
_entity.id
_entity.type
_entity.pdbx_description
1 polymer ?
#
loop_
_entity_poly.entity_id
_entity_poly.type
_entity_poly.pdbx_seq_one_letter_code
_entity_poly.pdbx_strand_id
1 'polypeptide(L)'
;SAADKVVKLPKPNLNRAGTVMKALSERQSTREYASKALSLADLSDLLWAANGINRPESGKRTAPSALNKQDVDVYVILPEGSYVYDAKNHQLNLVSEGDHRDAVAGGQTFVKAAPASLVLVSDVSLFGDAQKPQNQVVGAMDVGIVSQNISLFCANAKLATVPRGSMDATQLKKVLKLKDSQIPMLNHPVGYFK
;
A
#
# COMPACT_ATOMS: atom_id res chain seq x y z
N SER A 1 12.92 10.10 17.82
CA SER A 1 12.72 8.80 18.47
C SER A 1 12.89 7.67 17.46
N ALA A 2 13.42 6.53 17.89
CA ALA A 2 13.57 5.37 17.06
C ALA A 2 12.18 4.81 16.66
N ALA A 3 12.07 4.28 15.44
CA ALA A 3 10.86 3.62 14.98
C ALA A 3 10.65 2.29 15.72
N ASP A 4 9.40 1.96 16.05
CA ASP A 4 9.06 0.67 16.64
C ASP A 4 9.27 -0.44 15.62
N LYS A 5 9.81 -1.58 16.08
CA LYS A 5 10.04 -2.74 15.20
C LYS A 5 8.75 -3.37 14.71
N VAL A 6 7.71 -3.31 15.52
CA VAL A 6 6.38 -3.84 15.21
C VAL A 6 5.36 -2.79 15.63
N VAL A 7 4.44 -2.47 14.74
CA VAL A 7 3.28 -1.63 15.02
C VAL A 7 2.03 -2.49 14.87
N LYS A 8 1.43 -2.86 15.98
CA LYS A 8 0.18 -3.61 15.97
C LYS A 8 -0.96 -2.70 15.54
N LEU A 9 -1.78 -3.19 14.62
CA LEU A 9 -2.93 -2.45 14.12
C LEU A 9 -4.19 -2.86 14.88
N PRO A 10 -5.10 -1.92 15.20
CA PRO A 10 -6.37 -2.28 15.79
C PRO A 10 -7.18 -3.17 14.81
N LYS A 11 -8.08 -3.97 15.37
CA LYS A 11 -8.96 -4.82 14.57
C LYS A 11 -9.70 -3.95 13.53
N PRO A 12 -9.78 -4.40 12.25
CA PRO A 12 -10.51 -3.66 11.22
C PRO A 12 -11.98 -3.46 11.59
N ASN A 13 -12.48 -2.24 11.36
CA ASN A 13 -13.88 -1.92 11.59
C ASN A 13 -14.71 -2.28 10.35
N LEU A 14 -15.29 -3.48 10.36
CA LEU A 14 -16.12 -3.96 9.25
C LEU A 14 -17.49 -3.27 9.20
N ASN A 15 -17.83 -2.49 10.21
CA ASN A 15 -19.09 -1.73 10.27
C ASN A 15 -18.89 -0.25 9.88
N ARG A 16 -17.75 0.09 9.28
CA ARG A 16 -17.52 1.45 8.76
C ARG A 16 -18.63 1.81 7.77
N ALA A 17 -19.25 2.97 7.99
CA ALA A 17 -20.35 3.44 7.16
C ALA A 17 -19.91 3.69 5.71
N GLY A 18 -20.86 3.59 4.77
CA GLY A 18 -20.66 3.85 3.36
C GLY A 18 -21.07 2.67 2.49
N THR A 19 -21.19 2.94 1.19
CA THR A 19 -21.52 1.91 0.20
C THR A 19 -20.50 1.92 -0.92
N VAL A 20 -20.37 0.79 -1.62
CA VAL A 20 -19.50 0.69 -2.79
C VAL A 20 -19.91 1.69 -3.87
N MET A 21 -21.20 1.86 -4.13
CA MET A 21 -21.70 2.78 -5.15
C MET A 21 -21.34 4.23 -4.79
N LYS A 22 -21.44 4.62 -3.52
CA LYS A 22 -21.06 5.95 -3.08
C LYS A 22 -19.55 6.18 -3.23
N ALA A 23 -18.74 5.20 -2.84
CA ALA A 23 -17.29 5.26 -3.00
C ALA A 23 -16.89 5.40 -4.47
N LEU A 24 -17.51 4.63 -5.36
CA LEU A 24 -17.28 4.75 -6.81
C LEU A 24 -17.64 6.14 -7.34
N SER A 25 -18.75 6.70 -6.86
CA SER A 25 -19.21 8.04 -7.30
C SER A 25 -18.28 9.16 -6.83
N GLU A 26 -17.60 8.99 -5.72
CA GLU A 26 -16.74 10.01 -5.10
C GLU A 26 -15.24 9.81 -5.40
N ARG A 27 -14.83 8.64 -5.87
CA ARG A 27 -13.41 8.36 -6.14
C ARG A 27 -12.83 9.40 -7.11
N GLN A 28 -11.75 10.02 -6.68
CA GLN A 28 -10.98 10.95 -7.50
C GLN A 28 -9.51 10.91 -7.13
N SER A 29 -8.65 11.28 -8.06
CA SER A 29 -7.23 11.50 -7.78
C SER A 29 -7.04 12.85 -7.10
N THR A 30 -6.39 12.84 -5.93
CA THR A 30 -6.14 14.04 -5.15
C THR A 30 -4.66 14.13 -4.84
N ARG A 31 -4.05 15.29 -5.12
CA ARG A 31 -2.61 15.53 -5.02
C ARG A 31 -2.24 16.58 -3.98
N GLU A 32 -3.14 16.86 -3.07
CA GLU A 32 -2.91 17.74 -1.92
C GLU A 32 -3.31 16.99 -0.66
N TYR A 33 -2.52 17.15 0.40
CA TYR A 33 -2.70 16.40 1.64
C TYR A 33 -2.48 17.32 2.83
N ALA A 34 -3.31 17.16 3.87
CA ALA A 34 -3.00 17.70 5.17
C ALA A 34 -1.79 16.98 5.75
N SER A 35 -0.98 17.67 6.55
CA SER A 35 0.22 17.11 7.17
C SER A 35 -0.07 16.18 8.35
N LYS A 36 -1.30 16.19 8.85
CA LYS A 36 -1.73 15.37 9.98
C LYS A 36 -1.51 13.88 9.68
N ALA A 37 -0.85 13.17 10.61
CA ALA A 37 -0.67 11.73 10.51
C ALA A 37 -2.01 11.01 10.44
N LEU A 38 -2.06 9.92 9.67
CA LEU A 38 -3.22 9.04 9.67
C LEU A 38 -3.42 8.46 11.07
N SER A 39 -4.68 8.42 11.53
CA SER A 39 -4.99 7.69 12.74
C SER A 39 -4.65 6.21 12.57
N LEU A 40 -4.31 5.55 13.65
CA LEU A 40 -4.01 4.13 13.59
C LEU A 40 -5.23 3.32 13.15
N ALA A 41 -6.44 3.76 13.51
CA ALA A 41 -7.69 3.15 13.06
C ALA A 41 -7.87 3.27 11.54
N ASP A 42 -7.65 4.45 10.96
CA ASP A 42 -7.75 4.65 9.52
C ASP A 42 -6.68 3.87 8.77
N LEU A 43 -5.46 3.85 9.27
CA LEU A 43 -4.36 3.08 8.66
C LEU A 43 -4.65 1.58 8.71
N SER A 44 -5.17 1.09 9.82
CA SER A 44 -5.57 -0.32 9.98
C SER A 44 -6.61 -0.73 8.96
N ASP A 45 -7.69 0.04 8.85
CA ASP A 45 -8.77 -0.24 7.90
C ASP A 45 -8.30 -0.12 6.45
N LEU A 46 -7.47 0.86 6.16
CA LEU A 46 -6.88 1.06 4.82
C LEU A 46 -6.07 -0.16 4.38
N LEU A 47 -5.20 -0.67 5.24
CA LEU A 47 -4.34 -1.81 4.90
C LEU A 47 -5.13 -3.10 4.77
N TRP A 48 -6.12 -3.29 5.66
CA TRP A 48 -7.01 -4.44 5.53
C TRP A 48 -7.82 -4.37 4.23
N ALA A 49 -8.37 -3.21 3.91
CA ALA A 49 -9.10 -3.01 2.66
C ALA A 49 -8.22 -3.28 1.44
N ALA A 50 -6.97 -2.84 1.47
CA ALA A 50 -6.03 -3.01 0.37
C ALA A 50 -5.77 -4.48 0.05
N ASN A 51 -5.35 -5.26 1.04
CA ASN A 51 -4.92 -6.64 0.84
C ASN A 51 -4.94 -7.47 2.14
N GLY A 52 -5.87 -7.19 3.03
CA GLY A 52 -6.03 -7.93 4.27
C GLY A 52 -6.60 -9.32 4.06
N ILE A 53 -6.48 -10.18 5.06
CA ILE A 53 -7.07 -11.51 5.06
C ILE A 53 -8.52 -11.37 5.54
N ASN A 54 -9.48 -11.64 4.65
CA ASN A 54 -10.91 -11.58 4.97
C ASN A 54 -11.54 -12.98 5.16
N ARG A 55 -10.77 -14.02 4.88
CA ARG A 55 -11.16 -15.43 5.07
C ARG A 55 -10.05 -16.16 5.82
N PRO A 56 -10.02 -16.02 7.17
CA PRO A 56 -8.90 -16.53 7.97
C PRO A 56 -8.68 -18.05 7.84
N GLU A 57 -9.75 -18.81 7.62
CA GLU A 57 -9.69 -20.27 7.48
C GLU A 57 -8.92 -20.71 6.24
N SER A 58 -8.90 -19.91 5.19
CA SER A 58 -8.18 -20.22 3.93
C SER A 58 -6.99 -19.31 3.66
N GLY A 59 -6.84 -18.24 4.45
CA GLY A 59 -5.81 -17.22 4.22
C GLY A 59 -6.04 -16.36 2.98
N LYS A 60 -7.24 -16.42 2.40
CA LYS A 60 -7.59 -15.61 1.22
C LYS A 60 -7.87 -14.17 1.61
N ARG A 61 -7.71 -13.27 0.65
CA ARG A 61 -7.61 -11.83 0.89
C ARG A 61 -8.75 -11.04 0.27
N THR A 62 -8.82 -9.77 0.64
CA THR A 62 -9.74 -8.80 0.03
C THR A 62 -9.46 -8.63 -1.46
N ALA A 63 -8.22 -8.74 -1.88
CA ALA A 63 -7.81 -8.69 -3.28
C ALA A 63 -7.54 -10.11 -3.79
N PRO A 64 -8.15 -10.54 -4.91
CA PRO A 64 -7.73 -11.75 -5.58
C PRO A 64 -6.36 -11.56 -6.23
N SER A 65 -5.68 -12.66 -6.51
CA SER A 65 -4.43 -12.67 -7.26
C SER A 65 -4.40 -13.85 -8.23
N ALA A 66 -3.62 -13.72 -9.28
CA ALA A 66 -3.47 -14.78 -10.26
C ALA A 66 -3.03 -16.08 -9.58
N LEU A 67 -3.76 -17.17 -9.84
CA LEU A 67 -3.53 -18.49 -9.24
C LEU A 67 -3.46 -18.47 -7.69
N ASN A 68 -4.04 -17.45 -7.06
CA ASN A 68 -3.96 -17.20 -5.62
C ASN A 68 -2.52 -17.19 -5.10
N LYS A 69 -1.59 -16.69 -5.91
CA LYS A 69 -0.17 -16.62 -5.53
C LYS A 69 0.12 -15.56 -4.47
N GLN A 70 -0.79 -14.61 -4.28
CA GLN A 70 -0.65 -13.54 -3.27
C GLN A 70 0.71 -12.86 -3.37
N ASP A 71 1.06 -12.48 -4.59
CA ASP A 71 2.36 -11.92 -4.96
C ASP A 71 2.57 -10.47 -4.51
N VAL A 72 1.50 -9.76 -4.11
CA VAL A 72 1.58 -8.34 -3.78
C VAL A 72 1.79 -8.14 -2.28
N ASP A 73 2.88 -7.45 -1.94
CA ASP A 73 3.12 -6.90 -0.61
C ASP A 73 2.86 -5.40 -0.60
N VAL A 74 2.25 -4.92 0.47
CA VAL A 74 2.01 -3.50 0.70
C VAL A 74 3.04 -2.98 1.69
N TYR A 75 3.91 -2.09 1.23
CA TYR A 75 4.86 -1.38 2.09
C TYR A 75 4.28 -0.05 2.50
N VAL A 76 4.52 0.35 3.72
CA VAL A 76 3.99 1.59 4.31
C VAL A 76 5.17 2.48 4.66
N ILE A 77 5.25 3.63 4.00
CA ILE A 77 6.33 4.59 4.17
C ILE A 77 5.82 5.74 5.02
N LEU A 78 6.32 5.81 6.24
CA LEU A 78 5.98 6.85 7.22
C LEU A 78 7.22 7.72 7.50
N PRO A 79 7.05 8.92 8.11
CA PRO A 79 8.20 9.76 8.45
C PRO A 79 9.24 9.07 9.33
N GLU A 80 8.83 8.18 10.23
CA GLU A 80 9.71 7.49 11.17
C GLU A 80 10.36 6.24 10.63
N GLY A 81 9.78 5.62 9.62
CA GLY A 81 10.30 4.36 9.07
C GLY A 81 9.48 3.81 7.93
N SER A 82 10.05 2.82 7.28
CA SER A 82 9.41 2.05 6.20
C SER A 82 9.09 0.65 6.72
N TYR A 83 7.86 0.23 6.49
CA TYR A 83 7.30 -1.00 7.04
C TYR A 83 6.72 -1.88 5.93
N VAL A 84 6.64 -3.18 6.19
CA VAL A 84 5.81 -4.09 5.38
C VAL A 84 4.56 -4.47 6.18
N TYR A 85 3.41 -4.46 5.51
CA TYR A 85 2.16 -4.91 6.12
C TYR A 85 2.15 -6.43 6.22
N ASP A 86 2.04 -6.92 7.44
CA ASP A 86 1.88 -8.34 7.77
C ASP A 86 0.37 -8.61 7.94
N ALA A 87 -0.25 -9.14 6.89
CA ALA A 87 -1.69 -9.40 6.91
C ALA A 87 -2.08 -10.51 7.87
N LYS A 88 -1.21 -11.51 8.06
CA LYS A 88 -1.48 -12.64 8.95
C LYS A 88 -1.63 -12.19 10.40
N ASN A 89 -0.76 -11.31 10.85
CA ASN A 89 -0.78 -10.80 12.21
C ASN A 89 -1.44 -9.42 12.31
N HIS A 90 -1.87 -8.86 11.19
CA HIS A 90 -2.45 -7.52 11.07
C HIS A 90 -1.61 -6.47 11.81
N GLN A 91 -0.39 -6.31 11.33
CA GLN A 91 0.60 -5.43 11.94
C GLN A 91 1.57 -4.90 10.87
N LEU A 92 2.34 -3.90 11.24
CA LEU A 92 3.44 -3.40 10.43
C LEU A 92 4.75 -3.92 11.01
N ASN A 93 5.59 -4.48 10.15
CA ASN A 93 6.95 -4.91 10.52
C ASN A 93 7.95 -3.92 9.94
N LEU A 94 8.82 -3.38 10.79
CA LEU A 94 9.83 -2.42 10.38
C LEU A 94 10.83 -3.06 9.40
N VAL A 95 11.05 -2.39 8.28
CA VAL A 95 12.06 -2.78 7.29
C VAL A 95 13.28 -1.88 7.39
N SER A 96 13.08 -0.55 7.46
CA SER A 96 14.17 0.40 7.66
C SER A 96 13.69 1.64 8.40
N GLU A 97 14.58 2.21 9.20
CA GLU A 97 14.34 3.44 9.94
C GLU A 97 14.55 4.67 9.05
N GLY A 98 14.03 5.80 9.48
CA GLY A 98 14.18 7.08 8.82
C GLY A 98 13.07 7.41 7.85
N ASP A 99 13.10 8.63 7.34
CA ASP A 99 12.09 9.16 6.42
C ASP A 99 12.52 8.91 4.98
N HIS A 100 11.85 7.98 4.31
CA HIS A 100 12.14 7.61 2.93
C HIS A 100 11.03 8.01 1.95
N ARG A 101 10.19 8.98 2.34
CA ARG A 101 9.12 9.48 1.46
C ARG A 101 9.67 10.10 0.17
N ASP A 102 10.91 10.59 0.18
CA ASP A 102 11.59 11.10 -1.02
C ASP A 102 11.72 10.06 -2.11
N ALA A 103 11.98 8.80 -1.75
CA ALA A 103 12.11 7.72 -2.71
C ALA A 103 10.79 7.40 -3.41
N VAL A 104 9.66 7.57 -2.71
CA VAL A 104 8.32 7.43 -3.31
C VAL A 104 8.02 8.62 -4.20
N ALA A 105 8.37 9.82 -3.77
CA ALA A 105 8.10 11.06 -4.51
C ALA A 105 8.84 11.11 -5.85
N GLY A 106 10.07 10.63 -5.90
CA GLY A 106 10.92 10.84 -7.07
C GLY A 106 11.05 12.33 -7.35
N GLY A 107 10.70 12.76 -8.56
CA GLY A 107 10.69 14.18 -8.92
C GLY A 107 9.41 14.95 -8.57
N GLN A 108 8.40 14.30 -7.99
CA GLN A 108 7.07 14.92 -7.72
C GLN A 108 6.94 15.31 -6.24
N THR A 109 7.28 16.56 -5.93
CA THR A 109 7.40 17.04 -4.54
C THR A 109 6.11 16.97 -3.72
N PHE A 110 4.93 17.02 -4.38
CA PHE A 110 3.65 16.98 -3.66
C PHE A 110 3.49 15.69 -2.81
N VAL A 111 4.14 14.60 -3.22
CA VAL A 111 4.07 13.30 -2.54
C VAL A 111 4.69 13.37 -1.14
N LYS A 112 5.73 14.20 -0.96
CA LYS A 112 6.38 14.39 0.34
C LYS A 112 5.47 15.02 1.40
N ALA A 113 4.43 15.72 0.97
CA ALA A 113 3.47 16.34 1.88
C ALA A 113 2.52 15.32 2.50
N ALA A 114 2.34 14.16 1.87
CA ALA A 114 1.49 13.11 2.42
C ALA A 114 2.15 12.48 3.66
N PRO A 115 1.38 12.29 4.75
CA PRO A 115 1.92 11.69 5.96
C PRO A 115 2.27 10.21 5.82
N ALA A 116 1.73 9.55 4.81
CA ALA A 116 2.01 8.15 4.50
C ALA A 116 2.04 7.94 2.99
N SER A 117 2.80 6.95 2.55
CA SER A 117 2.74 6.43 1.18
C SER A 117 2.70 4.91 1.22
N LEU A 118 1.82 4.32 0.45
CA LEU A 118 1.77 2.87 0.27
C LEU A 118 2.51 2.54 -1.03
N VAL A 119 3.46 1.61 -0.97
CA VAL A 119 4.18 1.11 -2.15
C VAL A 119 3.76 -0.33 -2.39
N LEU A 120 3.24 -0.60 -3.58
CA LEU A 120 2.74 -1.91 -3.97
C LEU A 120 3.80 -2.63 -4.77
N VAL A 121 4.25 -3.76 -4.23
CA VAL A 121 5.37 -4.54 -4.77
C VAL A 121 4.87 -5.93 -5.12
N SER A 122 5.12 -6.38 -6.35
CA SER A 122 4.83 -7.76 -6.75
C SER A 122 6.11 -8.59 -6.76
N ASP A 123 6.06 -9.76 -6.13
CA ASP A 123 7.11 -10.76 -6.30
C ASP A 123 6.76 -11.63 -7.50
N VAL A 124 7.27 -11.25 -8.66
CA VAL A 124 6.95 -11.92 -9.93
C VAL A 124 7.60 -13.29 -10.06
N SER A 125 8.55 -13.65 -9.18
CA SER A 125 9.13 -15.00 -9.16
C SER A 125 8.11 -16.07 -8.79
N LEU A 126 7.01 -15.69 -8.17
CA LEU A 126 5.92 -16.62 -7.84
C LEU A 126 5.19 -17.13 -9.10
N PHE A 127 5.40 -16.48 -10.24
CA PHE A 127 4.86 -16.88 -11.55
C PHE A 127 5.89 -17.60 -12.42
N GLY A 128 7.14 -17.71 -11.99
CA GLY A 128 8.25 -18.32 -12.73
C GLY A 128 9.40 -17.35 -12.93
N ASP A 129 9.98 -17.30 -14.14
CA ASP A 129 11.12 -16.42 -14.44
C ASP A 129 10.71 -14.93 -14.29
N ALA A 130 11.36 -14.26 -13.34
CA ALA A 130 11.09 -12.85 -13.04
C ALA A 130 11.45 -11.90 -14.19
N GLN A 131 12.32 -12.30 -15.10
CA GLN A 131 12.71 -11.49 -16.25
C GLN A 131 11.72 -11.63 -17.42
N LYS A 132 10.83 -12.62 -17.37
CA LYS A 132 9.85 -12.84 -18.43
C LYS A 132 8.78 -11.75 -18.39
N PRO A 133 8.60 -10.95 -19.47
CA PRO A 133 7.65 -9.84 -19.48
C PRO A 133 6.22 -10.25 -19.13
N GLN A 134 5.80 -11.44 -19.55
CA GLN A 134 4.45 -11.96 -19.25
C GLN A 134 4.22 -12.09 -17.74
N ASN A 135 5.23 -12.54 -16.98
CA ASN A 135 5.12 -12.66 -15.53
C ASN A 135 5.06 -11.29 -14.85
N GLN A 136 5.78 -10.30 -15.40
CA GLN A 136 5.69 -8.92 -14.94
C GLN A 136 4.32 -8.30 -15.19
N VAL A 137 3.71 -8.61 -16.33
CA VAL A 137 2.33 -8.17 -16.66
C VAL A 137 1.33 -8.75 -15.67
N VAL A 138 1.43 -10.03 -15.34
CA VAL A 138 0.55 -10.67 -14.34
C VAL A 138 0.71 -10.00 -12.99
N GLY A 139 1.94 -9.73 -12.55
CA GLY A 139 2.20 -9.00 -11.31
C GLY A 139 1.57 -7.60 -11.33
N ALA A 140 1.67 -6.90 -12.45
CA ALA A 140 1.08 -5.56 -12.58
C ALA A 140 -0.46 -5.60 -12.52
N MET A 141 -1.09 -6.63 -13.08
CA MET A 141 -2.53 -6.83 -12.96
C MET A 141 -2.94 -6.99 -11.49
N ASP A 142 -2.23 -7.83 -10.74
CA ASP A 142 -2.52 -8.05 -9.32
C ASP A 142 -2.30 -6.78 -8.49
N VAL A 143 -1.25 -6.02 -8.78
CA VAL A 143 -1.00 -4.71 -8.15
C VAL A 143 -2.14 -3.74 -8.43
N GLY A 144 -2.64 -3.70 -9.67
CA GLY A 144 -3.77 -2.83 -10.04
C GLY A 144 -5.05 -3.14 -9.26
N ILE A 145 -5.30 -4.42 -8.97
CA ILE A 145 -6.45 -4.84 -8.16
C ILE A 145 -6.33 -4.28 -6.73
N VAL A 146 -5.18 -4.44 -6.10
CA VAL A 146 -4.92 -3.89 -4.75
C VAL A 146 -5.04 -2.37 -4.77
N SER A 147 -4.49 -1.72 -5.79
CA SER A 147 -4.55 -0.26 -5.95
C SER A 147 -5.99 0.25 -5.97
N GLN A 148 -6.90 -0.41 -6.67
CA GLN A 148 -8.29 0.02 -6.71
C GLN A 148 -9.00 -0.16 -5.37
N ASN A 149 -8.68 -1.21 -4.60
CA ASN A 149 -9.18 -1.35 -3.23
C ASN A 149 -8.78 -0.12 -2.39
N ILE A 150 -7.54 0.33 -2.52
CA ILE A 150 -7.04 1.52 -1.82
C ILE A 150 -7.83 2.76 -2.23
N SER A 151 -8.02 2.96 -3.54
CA SER A 151 -8.72 4.13 -4.06
C SER A 151 -10.16 4.19 -3.57
N LEU A 152 -10.87 3.08 -3.57
CA LEU A 152 -12.27 3.00 -3.11
C LEU A 152 -12.37 3.19 -1.60
N PHE A 153 -11.48 2.56 -0.83
CA PHE A 153 -11.45 2.78 0.61
C PHE A 153 -11.21 4.26 0.95
N CYS A 154 -10.24 4.89 0.30
CA CYS A 154 -9.91 6.30 0.54
C CYS A 154 -11.11 7.20 0.20
N ALA A 155 -11.80 6.95 -0.91
CA ALA A 155 -13.01 7.70 -1.24
C ALA A 155 -14.06 7.61 -0.13
N ASN A 156 -14.29 6.42 0.38
CA ASN A 156 -15.26 6.20 1.46
C ASN A 156 -14.81 6.81 2.80
N ALA A 157 -13.53 6.71 3.11
CA ALA A 157 -12.96 7.16 4.38
C ALA A 157 -12.63 8.65 4.41
N LYS A 158 -12.87 9.39 3.31
CA LYS A 158 -12.51 10.80 3.17
C LYS A 158 -11.00 11.02 3.28
N LEU A 159 -10.24 10.13 2.65
CA LEU A 159 -8.79 10.23 2.51
C LEU A 159 -8.43 10.63 1.08
N ALA A 160 -7.43 11.51 0.95
CA ALA A 160 -6.88 11.94 -0.31
C ALA A 160 -5.82 10.93 -0.76
N THR A 161 -5.88 10.51 -2.01
CA THR A 161 -4.89 9.62 -2.63
C THR A 161 -4.91 9.74 -4.14
N VAL A 162 -3.85 9.22 -4.76
CA VAL A 162 -3.73 9.06 -6.21
C VAL A 162 -2.87 7.84 -6.50
N PRO A 163 -3.29 6.93 -7.40
CA PRO A 163 -2.40 5.85 -7.86
C PRO A 163 -1.32 6.44 -8.77
N ARG A 164 -0.04 6.10 -8.51
CA ARG A 164 1.11 6.63 -9.26
C ARG A 164 2.05 5.51 -9.64
N GLY A 165 2.56 5.58 -10.89
CA GLY A 165 3.66 4.72 -11.34
C GLY A 165 5.05 5.33 -11.12
N SER A 166 5.14 6.66 -11.01
CA SER A 166 6.42 7.36 -10.81
C SER A 166 6.96 7.15 -9.41
N MET A 167 8.23 6.77 -9.30
CA MET A 167 8.96 6.60 -8.04
C MET A 167 10.43 6.37 -8.33
N ASP A 168 11.30 6.53 -7.34
CA ASP A 168 12.69 6.11 -7.43
C ASP A 168 12.79 4.63 -7.06
N ALA A 169 12.57 3.76 -8.05
CA ALA A 169 12.55 2.31 -7.83
C ALA A 169 13.90 1.76 -7.34
N THR A 170 15.02 2.33 -7.80
CA THR A 170 16.36 1.92 -7.37
C THR A 170 16.56 2.21 -5.88
N GLN A 171 16.18 3.40 -5.45
CA GLN A 171 16.25 3.79 -4.03
C GLN A 171 15.30 2.94 -3.18
N LEU A 172 14.06 2.73 -3.63
CA LEU A 172 13.08 1.91 -2.90
C LEU A 172 13.55 0.47 -2.76
N LYS A 173 14.18 -0.09 -3.78
CA LYS A 173 14.74 -1.44 -3.70
C LYS A 173 15.74 -1.56 -2.54
N LYS A 174 16.60 -0.57 -2.37
CA LYS A 174 17.57 -0.53 -1.26
C LYS A 174 16.87 -0.34 0.09
N VAL A 175 16.01 0.67 0.20
CA VAL A 175 15.32 1.03 1.43
C VAL A 175 14.43 -0.11 1.92
N LEU A 176 13.67 -0.72 1.02
CA LEU A 176 12.74 -1.81 1.35
C LEU A 176 13.41 -3.18 1.35
N LYS A 177 14.71 -3.25 1.05
CA LYS A 177 15.51 -4.50 1.04
C LYS A 177 14.89 -5.54 0.11
N LEU A 178 14.45 -5.11 -1.07
CA LEU A 178 13.78 -5.96 -2.04
C LEU A 178 14.77 -6.87 -2.76
N LYS A 179 14.32 -8.09 -3.04
CA LYS A 179 14.98 -8.99 -4.00
C LYS A 179 14.77 -8.47 -5.42
N ASP A 180 15.58 -8.93 -6.37
CA ASP A 180 15.44 -8.54 -7.79
C ASP A 180 14.08 -8.93 -8.38
N SER A 181 13.47 -10.00 -7.85
CA SER A 181 12.14 -10.46 -8.28
C SER A 181 10.98 -9.64 -7.69
N GLN A 182 11.24 -8.82 -6.68
CA GLN A 182 10.24 -7.97 -6.03
C GLN A 182 10.26 -6.58 -6.67
N ILE A 183 9.23 -6.28 -7.46
CA ILE A 183 9.18 -5.09 -8.31
C ILE A 183 8.13 -4.12 -7.76
N PRO A 184 8.55 -2.90 -7.34
CA PRO A 184 7.59 -1.84 -7.00
C PRO A 184 6.93 -1.34 -8.29
N MET A 185 5.60 -1.32 -8.32
CA MET A 185 4.85 -1.05 -9.54
C MET A 185 3.93 0.16 -9.45
N LEU A 186 3.22 0.31 -8.35
CA LEU A 186 2.38 1.48 -8.07
C LEU A 186 2.62 1.96 -6.64
N ASN A 187 2.34 3.23 -6.41
CA ASN A 187 2.31 3.78 -5.06
C ASN A 187 1.11 4.69 -4.88
N HIS A 188 0.71 4.85 -3.62
CA HIS A 188 -0.37 5.73 -3.18
C HIS A 188 0.14 6.60 -2.05
N PRO A 189 0.42 7.88 -2.27
CA PRO A 189 0.46 8.82 -1.15
C PRO A 189 -0.95 8.94 -0.58
N VAL A 190 -1.07 8.98 0.73
CA VAL A 190 -2.35 9.02 1.43
C VAL A 190 -2.29 10.03 2.57
N GLY A 191 -3.32 10.85 2.68
CA GLY A 191 -3.47 11.80 3.76
C GLY A 191 -4.91 12.27 3.88
N TYR A 192 -5.19 13.03 4.94
CA TYR A 192 -6.48 13.70 5.03
C TYR A 192 -6.55 14.84 4.02
N PHE A 193 -7.75 15.22 3.63
CA PHE A 193 -7.94 16.38 2.77
C PHE A 193 -7.43 17.65 3.46
N LYS A 194 -6.79 18.50 2.68
CA LYS A 194 -6.24 19.77 3.12
C LYS A 194 -7.34 20.82 3.35
#